data_9798bbd0c43a70592e5bb1faab78968d
#
_entry.id   9798bbd0c43a70592e5bb1faab78968d
#
_cell.length_a   1.000
_cell.length_b   1.000
_cell.length_c   1.000
_cell.angle_alpha   90.00
_cell.angle_beta   90.00
_cell.angle_gamma   90.00
#
_symmetry.space_group_name_H-M   'P 1'
#
loop_
_entity.id
_entity.type
_entity.pdbx_description
1 polymer ?
#
loop_
_entity_poly.entity_id
_entity_poly.type
_entity_poly.pdbx_seq_one_letter_code
_entity_poly.pdbx_strand_id
1 'polypeptide(L)'
;KKTVLEDLQEMTQNEQDIRETAEICQITSLLKSHPYDLSGGEQQRAALAKVLLTRPQLLLLDEPTKGIDSFFKETFASILTELKKKGITIVMVSHDVEFCARYADQVSIFFDGQVLTTDTPRRFFGANSFYTTAANRMSRHVFRNAVTAEDVVDLYKQNRETRA
;
A
#
# COMPACT_ATOMS: atom_id res chain seq x y z
N LYS A 1 24.71 -11.44 -17.31
CA LYS A 1 23.29 -11.21 -16.97
C LYS A 1 23.25 -10.09 -15.93
N LYS A 2 22.44 -9.07 -16.18
CA LYS A 2 22.35 -7.87 -15.34
C LYS A 2 21.67 -8.19 -14.00
N THR A 3 22.28 -7.78 -12.90
CA THR A 3 21.72 -7.95 -11.55
C THR A 3 20.80 -6.78 -11.17
N VAL A 4 20.03 -6.93 -10.08
CA VAL A 4 19.24 -5.82 -9.51
C VAL A 4 20.15 -4.64 -9.15
N LEU A 5 21.33 -4.89 -8.57
CA LEU A 5 22.30 -3.85 -8.23
C LEU A 5 22.73 -3.06 -9.47
N GLU A 6 23.11 -3.75 -10.54
CA GLU A 6 23.53 -3.11 -11.80
C GLU A 6 22.38 -2.30 -12.42
N ASP A 7 21.15 -2.76 -12.24
CA ASP A 7 19.95 -2.05 -12.69
C ASP A 7 19.72 -0.75 -11.89
N LEU A 8 19.97 -0.77 -10.58
CA LEU A 8 19.92 0.43 -9.73
C LEU A 8 21.09 1.39 -9.99
N GLN A 9 22.26 0.87 -10.32
CA GLN A 9 23.45 1.66 -10.67
C GLN A 9 23.28 2.49 -11.96
N GLU A 10 22.34 2.13 -12.83
CA GLU A 10 21.97 2.97 -13.97
C GLU A 10 21.28 4.28 -13.56
N MET A 11 20.62 4.28 -12.38
CA MET A 11 19.91 5.47 -11.89
C MET A 11 20.85 6.42 -11.12
N THR A 12 21.83 5.86 -10.41
CA THR A 12 22.81 6.66 -9.65
C THR A 12 24.10 5.88 -9.42
N GLN A 13 25.23 6.58 -9.37
CA GLN A 13 26.52 6.01 -8.98
C GLN A 13 26.80 6.15 -7.47
N ASN A 14 25.89 6.79 -6.72
CA ASN A 14 26.04 6.92 -5.28
C ASN A 14 25.63 5.63 -4.58
N GLU A 15 26.63 4.86 -4.12
CA GLU A 15 26.39 3.58 -3.41
C GLU A 15 25.57 3.75 -2.12
N GLN A 16 25.70 4.88 -1.44
CA GLN A 16 24.93 5.14 -0.21
C GLN A 16 23.45 5.28 -0.51
N ASP A 17 23.06 6.02 -1.57
CA ASP A 17 21.68 6.16 -2.02
C ASP A 17 21.08 4.79 -2.39
N ILE A 18 21.87 3.95 -3.07
CA ILE A 18 21.44 2.60 -3.45
C ILE A 18 21.18 1.74 -2.20
N ARG A 19 22.08 1.76 -1.21
CA ARG A 19 21.94 0.99 0.04
C ARG A 19 20.70 1.41 0.82
N GLU A 20 20.55 2.72 1.07
CA GLU A 20 19.40 3.27 1.80
C GLU A 20 18.08 2.94 1.10
N THR A 21 18.04 3.06 -0.22
CA THR A 21 16.85 2.73 -1.00
C THR A 21 16.56 1.23 -0.97
N ALA A 22 17.58 0.38 -1.07
CA ALA A 22 17.44 -1.07 -0.98
C ALA A 22 16.93 -1.52 0.40
N GLU A 23 17.35 -0.85 1.48
CA GLU A 23 16.84 -1.09 2.84
C GLU A 23 15.36 -0.69 2.95
N ILE A 24 15.00 0.52 2.50
CA ILE A 24 13.61 1.00 2.51
C ILE A 24 12.70 0.02 1.74
N CYS A 25 13.11 -0.40 0.55
CA CYS A 25 12.35 -1.31 -0.31
C CYS A 25 12.47 -2.78 0.12
N GLN A 26 13.26 -3.09 1.15
CA GLN A 26 13.52 -4.45 1.65
C GLN A 26 14.00 -5.41 0.55
N ILE A 27 14.95 -4.95 -0.27
CA ILE A 27 15.55 -5.72 -1.37
C ILE A 27 17.05 -5.92 -1.22
N THR A 28 17.64 -5.62 -0.07
CA THR A 28 19.10 -5.72 0.15
C THR A 28 19.64 -7.11 -0.16
N SER A 29 18.91 -8.17 0.21
CA SER A 29 19.29 -9.57 -0.08
C SER A 29 19.16 -9.93 -1.57
N LEU A 30 18.42 -9.16 -2.34
CA LEU A 30 18.10 -9.40 -3.75
C LEU A 30 19.04 -8.69 -4.72
N LEU A 31 19.93 -7.82 -4.22
CA LEU A 31 20.80 -6.98 -5.06
C LEU A 31 21.67 -7.77 -6.04
N LYS A 32 22.06 -9.00 -5.66
CA LYS A 32 22.87 -9.90 -6.51
C LYS A 32 22.04 -10.82 -7.41
N SER A 33 20.74 -10.85 -7.24
CA SER A 33 19.83 -11.68 -8.03
C SER A 33 19.58 -11.07 -9.40
N HIS A 34 19.21 -11.91 -10.35
CA HIS A 34 18.74 -11.44 -11.66
C HIS A 34 17.26 -11.02 -11.55
N PRO A 35 16.81 -9.92 -12.17
CA PRO A 35 15.42 -9.45 -12.07
C PRO A 35 14.36 -10.50 -12.44
N TYR A 36 14.66 -11.40 -13.39
CA TYR A 36 13.74 -12.48 -13.78
C TYR A 36 13.64 -13.64 -12.77
N ASP A 37 14.59 -13.72 -11.82
CA ASP A 37 14.56 -14.75 -10.78
C ASP A 37 13.75 -14.32 -9.54
N LEU A 38 13.22 -13.08 -9.56
CA LEU A 38 12.43 -12.50 -8.48
C LEU A 38 10.96 -12.89 -8.61
N SER A 39 10.29 -13.08 -7.46
CA SER A 39 8.83 -13.14 -7.36
C SER A 39 8.19 -11.82 -7.79
N GLY A 40 6.89 -11.83 -8.11
CA GLY A 40 6.17 -10.61 -8.53
C GLY A 40 6.27 -9.46 -7.52
N GLY A 41 6.14 -9.76 -6.22
CA GLY A 41 6.29 -8.76 -5.16
C GLY A 41 7.72 -8.23 -5.01
N GLU A 42 8.74 -9.08 -5.22
CA GLU A 42 10.14 -8.65 -5.21
C GLU A 42 10.48 -7.79 -6.42
N GLN A 43 9.98 -8.15 -7.60
CA GLN A 43 10.12 -7.32 -8.82
C GLN A 43 9.51 -5.94 -8.62
N GLN A 44 8.34 -5.88 -7.98
CA GLN A 44 7.66 -4.61 -7.72
C GLN A 44 8.43 -3.72 -6.74
N ARG A 45 9.01 -4.30 -5.66
CA ARG A 45 9.89 -3.56 -4.75
C ARG A 45 11.18 -3.09 -5.42
N ALA A 46 11.77 -3.92 -6.29
CA ALA A 46 12.94 -3.52 -7.09
C ALA A 46 12.61 -2.38 -8.06
N ALA A 47 11.46 -2.43 -8.74
CA ALA A 47 10.98 -1.36 -9.60
C ALA A 47 10.73 -0.06 -8.80
N LEU A 48 10.10 -0.17 -7.62
CA LEU A 48 9.90 0.97 -6.73
C LEU A 48 11.25 1.60 -6.32
N ALA A 49 12.24 0.78 -5.99
CA ALA A 49 13.58 1.27 -5.64
C ALA A 49 14.22 2.10 -6.77
N LYS A 50 14.08 1.68 -8.02
CA LYS A 50 14.54 2.48 -9.17
C LYS A 50 13.89 3.87 -9.22
N VAL A 51 12.58 3.93 -9.02
CA VAL A 51 11.84 5.19 -9.03
C VAL A 51 12.29 6.08 -7.86
N LEU A 52 12.50 5.51 -6.67
CA LEU A 52 12.91 6.27 -5.49
C LEU A 52 14.30 6.90 -5.62
N LEU A 53 15.21 6.29 -6.38
CA LEU A 53 16.52 6.87 -6.66
C LEU A 53 16.44 8.18 -7.48
N THR A 54 15.32 8.46 -8.14
CA THR A 54 15.06 9.78 -8.77
C THR A 54 14.67 10.86 -7.74
N ARG A 55 14.55 10.51 -6.45
CA ARG A 55 14.14 11.40 -5.35
C ARG A 55 12.82 12.13 -5.61
N PRO A 56 11.72 11.41 -5.93
CA PRO A 56 10.44 12.02 -6.24
C PRO A 56 9.82 12.66 -4.99
N GLN A 57 9.13 13.79 -5.17
CA GLN A 57 8.25 14.38 -4.15
C GLN A 57 6.82 13.82 -4.23
N LEU A 58 6.44 13.35 -5.40
CA LEU A 58 5.15 12.72 -5.70
C LEU A 58 5.39 11.36 -6.35
N LEU A 59 4.79 10.32 -5.78
CA LEU A 59 4.82 8.96 -6.29
C LEU A 59 3.43 8.58 -6.79
N LEU A 60 3.34 8.24 -8.07
CA LEU A 60 2.11 7.77 -8.71
C LEU A 60 2.20 6.25 -8.90
N LEU A 61 1.24 5.52 -8.37
CA LEU A 61 1.20 4.06 -8.39
C LEU A 61 -0.10 3.58 -9.06
N ASP A 62 0.02 2.76 -10.08
CA ASP A 62 -1.12 2.14 -10.77
C ASP A 62 -1.18 0.65 -10.43
N GLU A 63 -2.27 0.24 -9.76
CA GLU A 63 -2.55 -1.13 -9.32
C GLU A 63 -1.36 -1.83 -8.62
N PRO A 64 -0.66 -1.19 -7.66
CA PRO A 64 0.60 -1.72 -7.12
C PRO A 64 0.42 -2.96 -6.26
N THR A 65 -0.80 -3.31 -5.86
CA THR A 65 -1.10 -4.52 -5.07
C THR A 65 -1.61 -5.69 -5.91
N LYS A 66 -1.71 -5.50 -7.24
CA LYS A 66 -2.23 -6.52 -8.14
C LYS A 66 -1.28 -7.71 -8.26
N GLY A 67 -1.80 -8.91 -8.02
CA GLY A 67 -1.04 -10.16 -8.17
C GLY A 67 -0.05 -10.45 -7.04
N ILE A 68 -0.06 -9.68 -5.96
CA ILE A 68 0.74 -9.94 -4.77
C ILE A 68 -0.13 -10.51 -3.63
N ASP A 69 0.45 -11.42 -2.85
CA ASP A 69 -0.22 -12.04 -1.71
C ASP A 69 -0.32 -11.10 -0.49
N SER A 70 -1.07 -11.53 0.52
CA SER A 70 -1.33 -10.71 1.71
C SER A 70 -0.06 -10.34 2.49
N PHE A 71 0.91 -11.23 2.56
CA PHE A 71 2.17 -10.97 3.26
C PHE A 71 2.98 -9.86 2.58
N PHE A 72 3.09 -9.94 1.24
CA PHE A 72 3.75 -8.89 0.46
C PHE A 72 2.99 -7.56 0.48
N LYS A 73 1.65 -7.59 0.58
CA LYS A 73 0.85 -6.35 0.75
C LYS A 73 1.20 -5.62 2.05
N GLU A 74 1.38 -6.34 3.15
CA GLU A 74 1.80 -5.74 4.43
C GLU A 74 3.21 -5.15 4.34
N THR A 75 4.14 -5.87 3.72
CA THR A 75 5.48 -5.36 3.44
C THR A 75 5.43 -4.09 2.60
N PHE A 76 4.65 -4.08 1.52
CA PHE A 76 4.49 -2.94 0.65
C PHE A 76 3.87 -1.73 1.38
N ALA A 77 2.86 -1.96 2.21
CA ALA A 77 2.25 -0.92 3.04
C ALA A 77 3.26 -0.30 4.03
N SER A 78 4.15 -1.12 4.62
CA SER A 78 5.20 -0.61 5.51
C SER A 78 6.17 0.32 4.76
N ILE A 79 6.55 -0.06 3.53
CA ILE A 79 7.39 0.78 2.66
C ILE A 79 6.70 2.12 2.36
N LEU A 80 5.43 2.10 1.93
CA LEU A 80 4.68 3.32 1.64
C LEU A 80 4.57 4.22 2.88
N THR A 81 4.39 3.63 4.06
CA THR A 81 4.34 4.36 5.33
C THR A 81 5.67 5.07 5.62
N GLU A 82 6.81 4.40 5.40
CA GLU A 82 8.13 5.02 5.58
C GLU A 82 8.39 6.14 4.57
N LEU A 83 7.98 5.96 3.31
CA LEU A 83 8.09 7.00 2.29
C LEU A 83 7.27 8.24 2.65
N LYS A 84 6.06 8.03 3.17
CA LYS A 84 5.19 9.09 3.67
C LYS A 84 5.82 9.88 4.83
N LYS A 85 6.45 9.19 5.80
CA LYS A 85 7.21 9.82 6.89
C LYS A 85 8.37 10.67 6.37
N LYS A 86 8.97 10.29 5.25
CA LYS A 86 10.03 11.06 4.56
C LYS A 86 9.49 12.24 3.74
N GLY A 87 8.18 12.51 3.76
CA GLY A 87 7.54 13.64 3.09
C GLY A 87 7.15 13.38 1.62
N ILE A 88 7.21 12.15 1.15
CA ILE A 88 6.76 11.81 -0.20
C ILE A 88 5.25 11.72 -0.22
N THR A 89 4.62 12.46 -1.13
CA THR A 89 3.19 12.34 -1.41
C THR A 89 2.94 11.12 -2.30
N ILE A 90 1.95 10.29 -1.93
CA ILE A 90 1.64 9.06 -2.67
C ILE A 90 0.21 9.15 -3.18
N VAL A 91 0.04 8.98 -4.49
CA VAL A 91 -1.27 8.81 -5.14
C VAL A 91 -1.29 7.43 -5.77
N MET A 92 -2.30 6.64 -5.42
CA MET A 92 -2.44 5.27 -5.87
C MET A 92 -3.81 5.04 -6.50
N VAL A 93 -3.84 4.41 -7.66
CA VAL A 93 -5.05 3.81 -8.24
C VAL A 93 -5.07 2.34 -7.87
N SER A 94 -6.17 1.85 -7.31
CA SER A 94 -6.30 0.45 -6.93
C SER A 94 -7.75 -0.03 -6.88
N HIS A 95 -7.95 -1.30 -7.21
CA HIS A 95 -9.19 -2.04 -6.95
C HIS A 95 -9.16 -2.79 -5.61
N ASP A 96 -8.05 -2.74 -4.88
CA ASP A 96 -7.90 -3.38 -3.57
C ASP A 96 -8.52 -2.51 -2.46
N VAL A 97 -9.83 -2.65 -2.31
CA VAL A 97 -10.63 -1.91 -1.32
C VAL A 97 -10.13 -2.14 0.11
N GLU A 98 -9.72 -3.36 0.45
CA GLU A 98 -9.22 -3.72 1.79
C GLU A 98 -7.89 -3.01 2.07
N PHE A 99 -6.98 -2.97 1.09
CA PHE A 99 -5.73 -2.25 1.20
C PHE A 99 -5.96 -0.74 1.38
N CYS A 100 -6.84 -0.15 0.56
CA CYS A 100 -7.18 1.27 0.67
C CYS A 100 -7.83 1.60 2.02
N ALA A 101 -8.75 0.75 2.51
CA ALA A 101 -9.41 0.95 3.79
C ALA A 101 -8.44 0.95 4.98
N ARG A 102 -7.38 0.15 4.89
CA ARG A 102 -6.42 -0.05 5.98
C ARG A 102 -5.28 0.98 5.97
N TYR A 103 -4.82 1.42 4.80
CA TYR A 103 -3.56 2.16 4.68
C TYR A 103 -3.66 3.56 4.08
N ALA A 104 -4.75 3.91 3.40
CA ALA A 104 -4.92 5.23 2.82
C ALA A 104 -5.29 6.28 3.87
N ASP A 105 -4.85 7.53 3.68
CA ASP A 105 -5.32 8.67 4.46
C ASP A 105 -6.63 9.24 3.91
N GLN A 106 -6.76 9.22 2.59
CA GLN A 106 -7.94 9.64 1.84
C GLN A 106 -8.24 8.66 0.71
N VAL A 107 -9.51 8.50 0.40
CA VAL A 107 -10.01 7.67 -0.69
C VAL A 107 -10.95 8.49 -1.55
N SER A 108 -10.80 8.36 -2.87
CA SER A 108 -11.63 9.05 -3.85
C SER A 108 -12.22 8.07 -4.85
N ILE A 109 -13.45 8.33 -5.33
CA ILE A 109 -13.98 7.67 -6.51
C ILE A 109 -13.65 8.53 -7.73
N PHE A 110 -12.99 7.91 -8.70
CA PHE A 110 -12.77 8.49 -10.02
C PHE A 110 -13.69 7.78 -11.03
N PHE A 111 -14.54 8.55 -11.69
CA PHE A 111 -15.48 8.04 -12.68
C PHE A 111 -15.73 9.07 -13.76
N ASP A 112 -15.75 8.65 -15.01
CA ASP A 112 -16.00 9.49 -16.20
C ASP A 112 -15.16 10.78 -16.23
N GLY A 113 -13.84 10.64 -15.96
CA GLY A 113 -12.91 11.75 -16.00
C GLY A 113 -12.99 12.71 -14.79
N GLN A 114 -13.78 12.39 -13.76
CA GLN A 114 -14.00 13.26 -12.60
C GLN A 114 -13.82 12.54 -11.27
N VAL A 115 -13.38 13.29 -10.25
CA VAL A 115 -13.43 12.84 -8.87
C VAL A 115 -14.80 13.15 -8.31
N LEU A 116 -15.60 12.11 -8.04
CA LEU A 116 -16.98 12.26 -7.56
C LEU A 116 -17.05 12.61 -6.08
N THR A 117 -16.19 11.99 -5.26
CA THR A 117 -16.14 12.21 -3.82
C THR A 117 -14.77 11.84 -3.27
N THR A 118 -14.39 12.50 -2.19
CA THR A 118 -13.17 12.22 -1.43
C THR A 118 -13.47 12.27 0.05
N ASP A 119 -13.06 11.25 0.81
CA ASP A 119 -13.21 11.25 2.27
C ASP A 119 -12.15 10.34 2.92
N THR A 120 -12.09 10.33 4.24
CA THR A 120 -11.30 9.35 4.98
C THR A 120 -11.83 7.94 4.73
N PRO A 121 -10.97 6.90 4.78
CA PRO A 121 -11.41 5.51 4.52
C PRO A 121 -12.63 5.09 5.34
N ARG A 122 -12.65 5.43 6.63
CA ARG A 122 -13.75 5.08 7.53
C ARG A 122 -15.09 5.67 7.11
N ARG A 123 -15.12 6.94 6.71
CA ARG A 123 -16.35 7.60 6.22
C ARG A 123 -16.71 7.09 4.83
N PHE A 124 -15.72 7.01 3.95
CA PHE A 124 -15.92 6.59 2.58
C PHE A 124 -16.52 5.18 2.48
N PHE A 125 -15.87 4.18 3.08
CA PHE A 125 -16.32 2.78 3.02
C PHE A 125 -17.51 2.49 3.95
N GLY A 126 -17.63 3.20 5.06
CA GLY A 126 -18.76 3.05 5.98
C GLY A 126 -20.08 3.58 5.44
N ALA A 127 -20.05 4.66 4.65
CA ALA A 127 -21.24 5.27 4.05
C ALA A 127 -21.63 4.63 2.71
N ASN A 128 -20.71 3.94 2.02
CA ASN A 128 -20.91 3.43 0.68
C ASN A 128 -21.43 1.98 0.71
N SER A 129 -22.48 1.69 -0.07
CA SER A 129 -23.04 0.33 -0.17
C SER A 129 -22.40 -0.51 -1.28
N PHE A 130 -21.87 0.13 -2.33
CA PHE A 130 -21.24 -0.54 -3.47
C PHE A 130 -19.74 -0.71 -3.26
N TYR A 131 -19.04 0.38 -2.97
CA TYR A 131 -17.61 0.41 -2.75
C TYR A 131 -17.35 0.35 -1.25
N THR A 132 -17.38 -0.87 -0.69
CA THR A 132 -17.13 -1.09 0.74
C THR A 132 -16.39 -2.40 0.96
N THR A 133 -15.71 -2.51 2.11
CA THR A 133 -14.95 -3.69 2.50
C THR A 133 -15.84 -4.88 2.82
N ALA A 134 -15.28 -6.08 2.81
CA ALA A 134 -15.97 -7.29 3.24
C ALA A 134 -16.37 -7.18 4.73
N ALA A 135 -15.48 -6.65 5.57
CA ALA A 135 -15.73 -6.42 7.00
C ALA A 135 -16.95 -5.53 7.23
N ASN A 136 -17.05 -4.38 6.54
CA ASN A 136 -18.21 -3.50 6.65
C ASN A 136 -19.48 -4.16 6.13
N ARG A 137 -19.43 -4.82 4.98
CA ARG A 137 -20.59 -5.49 4.38
C ARG A 137 -21.20 -6.53 5.32
N MET A 138 -20.37 -7.29 6.04
CA MET A 138 -20.80 -8.32 6.97
C MET A 138 -21.30 -7.75 8.30
N SER A 139 -20.68 -6.69 8.82
CA SER A 139 -20.87 -6.20 10.17
C SER A 139 -21.76 -4.95 10.31
N ARG A 140 -22.03 -4.22 9.23
CA ARG A 140 -22.72 -2.90 9.27
C ARG A 140 -24.12 -2.91 9.91
N HIS A 141 -24.77 -4.06 10.00
CA HIS A 141 -26.05 -4.19 10.71
C HIS A 141 -25.89 -4.04 12.23
N VAL A 142 -24.69 -4.32 12.75
CA VAL A 142 -24.34 -4.22 14.17
C VAL A 142 -23.33 -3.10 14.41
N PHE A 143 -22.31 -3.00 13.56
CA PHE A 143 -21.19 -2.07 13.68
C PHE A 143 -21.06 -1.21 12.40
N ARG A 144 -21.84 -0.14 12.32
CA ARG A 144 -21.91 0.70 11.12
C ARG A 144 -20.57 1.33 10.71
N ASN A 145 -19.68 1.59 11.67
CA ASN A 145 -18.40 2.27 11.45
C ASN A 145 -17.22 1.31 11.32
N ALA A 146 -17.44 0.00 11.36
CA ALA A 146 -16.38 -0.96 11.13
C ALA A 146 -16.10 -1.07 9.63
N VAL A 147 -14.87 -0.79 9.22
CA VAL A 147 -14.44 -0.88 7.81
C VAL A 147 -13.31 -1.86 7.60
N THR A 148 -12.60 -2.25 8.66
CA THR A 148 -11.58 -3.30 8.62
C THR A 148 -11.96 -4.49 9.49
N ALA A 149 -11.31 -5.64 9.32
CA ALA A 149 -11.52 -6.81 10.16
C ALA A 149 -11.13 -6.51 11.62
N GLU A 150 -10.07 -5.73 11.82
CA GLU A 150 -9.62 -5.25 13.12
C GLU A 150 -10.69 -4.42 13.83
N ASP A 151 -11.35 -3.49 13.11
CA ASP A 151 -12.46 -2.70 13.66
C ASP A 151 -13.58 -3.61 14.21
N VAL A 152 -13.94 -4.67 13.48
CA VAL A 152 -14.98 -5.61 13.89
C VAL A 152 -14.59 -6.34 15.17
N VAL A 153 -13.34 -6.81 15.25
CA VAL A 153 -12.81 -7.53 16.42
C VAL A 153 -12.80 -6.62 17.65
N ASP A 154 -12.33 -5.37 17.50
CA ASP A 154 -12.23 -4.43 18.61
C ASP A 154 -13.60 -4.01 19.12
N LEU A 155 -14.54 -3.70 18.23
CA LEU A 155 -15.91 -3.37 18.61
C LEU A 155 -16.64 -4.55 19.25
N TYR A 156 -16.38 -5.78 18.81
CA TYR A 156 -16.93 -6.98 19.45
C TYR A 156 -16.42 -7.17 20.89
N LYS A 157 -15.10 -6.98 21.12
CA LYS A 157 -14.50 -7.05 22.46
C LYS A 157 -15.10 -6.00 23.39
N GLN A 158 -15.17 -4.74 22.95
CA GLN A 158 -15.75 -3.65 23.73
C GLN A 158 -17.22 -3.91 24.11
N ASN A 159 -18.02 -4.47 23.20
CA ASN A 159 -19.41 -4.83 23.47
C ASN A 159 -19.55 -5.97 24.51
N ARG A 160 -18.59 -6.88 24.60
CA ARG A 160 -18.60 -7.95 25.63
C ARG A 160 -18.26 -7.39 27.00
N GLU A 161 -17.27 -6.52 27.09
CA GLU A 161 -16.85 -5.90 28.36
C GLU A 161 -17.93 -5.00 28.96
N THR A 162 -18.74 -4.35 28.11
CA THR A 162 -19.84 -3.48 28.55
C THR A 162 -21.06 -4.27 29.04
N ARG A 163 -21.15 -5.58 28.73
CA ARG A 163 -22.27 -6.45 29.10
C ARG A 163 -21.94 -7.40 30.26
N ALA A 164 -20.70 -7.43 30.74
CA ALA A 164 -20.25 -8.20 31.90
C ALA A 164 -20.21 -7.32 33.15
#